data_5ec7f437aa70bd26137bafbc7283cecd
#
_entry.id   5ec7f437aa70bd26137bafbc7283cecd
#
_cell.length_a   1.000
_cell.length_b   1.000
_cell.length_c   1.000
_cell.angle_alpha   90.00
_cell.angle_beta   90.00
_cell.angle_gamma   90.00
#
_symmetry.space_group_name_H-M   'P 1'
#
loop_
_entity.id
_entity.type
_entity.pdbx_description
1 polymer ?
#
loop_
_entity_poly.entity_id
_entity_poly.type
_entity_poly.pdbx_seq_one_letter_code
_entity_poly.pdbx_strand_id
1 'polypeptide(L)'
;MLAVIAIVSACSSPAASGGGGSSSQGAKQYTIGYSNGGGVGNGFREEQVCTAKAEAKVSGQVSNLTVIHRNTDAAGQLADIRSLIAKGVNAIVFNPNDPNALNPALAEAHAAGIKTVSVDAYVTDPSTWNLYNNQVKYAELGAKWLFDQLGGKGTVWYTRGLAGHPADSDRDKGFQNILKQYPNIKVVPSKQGVFTGWDPAKATQITNDFISSGQYDHIDGIWASGMGKQIVDAIKAANKPFKPIADADIGGFVSQLLDPTKFPSLKGAAVTNTASVGGAGITLALKLLNGEQVQADPNAGRPNTVLLDPVLVDNLSDASKTQLKAWISVPGMDPLWPLSLSIKGWTTYDANTVPSTCKGA
;
A
#
# COMPACT_ATOMS: atom_id res chain seq x y z
N MET A 1 -53.23 -32.66 -72.57
CA MET A 1 -52.17 -33.71 -72.59
C MET A 1 -51.57 -33.86 -71.20
N LEU A 2 -51.69 -35.03 -70.70
CA LEU A 2 -51.26 -35.68 -69.49
C LEU A 2 -50.75 -34.80 -68.33
N ALA A 3 -51.50 -34.80 -67.23
CA ALA A 3 -51.12 -34.44 -65.88
C ALA A 3 -50.44 -35.68 -65.23
N VAL A 4 -49.32 -35.44 -64.57
CA VAL A 4 -48.72 -36.42 -63.66
C VAL A 4 -48.78 -35.85 -62.25
N ILE A 5 -49.57 -36.51 -61.43
CA ILE A 5 -49.71 -36.22 -59.99
C ILE A 5 -48.61 -37.03 -59.27
N ALA A 6 -47.70 -36.40 -58.55
CA ALA A 6 -46.76 -37.06 -57.66
C ALA A 6 -47.21 -36.84 -56.21
N ILE A 7 -47.56 -37.94 -55.54
CA ILE A 7 -47.90 -38.00 -54.14
C ILE A 7 -46.59 -38.05 -53.35
N VAL A 8 -46.36 -37.07 -52.48
CA VAL A 8 -45.24 -37.07 -51.55
C VAL A 8 -45.79 -37.48 -50.15
N SER A 9 -45.38 -38.64 -49.71
CA SER A 9 -45.62 -39.14 -48.37
C SER A 9 -44.79 -38.37 -47.33
N ALA A 10 -45.41 -37.75 -46.36
CA ALA A 10 -44.74 -37.13 -45.24
C ALA A 10 -44.35 -38.22 -44.18
N CYS A 11 -43.05 -38.44 -44.00
CA CYS A 11 -42.50 -39.16 -42.86
C CYS A 11 -42.20 -38.14 -41.75
N SER A 12 -42.97 -38.20 -40.69
CA SER A 12 -42.72 -37.46 -39.43
C SER A 12 -41.60 -38.16 -38.66
N SER A 13 -40.43 -37.46 -38.52
CA SER A 13 -39.36 -37.83 -37.62
C SER A 13 -39.53 -37.10 -36.28
N PRO A 14 -39.27 -37.75 -35.14
CA PRO A 14 -39.39 -37.12 -33.84
C PRO A 14 -38.26 -36.10 -33.64
N ALA A 15 -38.60 -34.91 -33.14
CA ALA A 15 -37.66 -33.86 -32.74
C ALA A 15 -36.79 -34.34 -31.61
N ALA A 16 -35.49 -34.51 -31.88
CA ALA A 16 -34.47 -34.62 -30.85
C ALA A 16 -34.34 -33.27 -30.16
N SER A 17 -34.73 -33.19 -28.89
CA SER A 17 -34.42 -32.05 -28.01
C SER A 17 -32.92 -31.97 -27.83
N GLY A 18 -32.26 -31.17 -28.64
CA GLY A 18 -30.89 -30.77 -28.44
C GLY A 18 -30.80 -29.90 -27.21
N GLY A 19 -30.40 -30.48 -26.08
CA GLY A 19 -29.97 -29.74 -24.91
C GLY A 19 -28.76 -28.90 -25.31
N GLY A 20 -28.95 -27.60 -25.46
CA GLY A 20 -27.88 -26.64 -25.55
C GLY A 20 -27.10 -26.65 -24.25
N GLY A 21 -26.06 -27.46 -24.19
CA GLY A 21 -25.04 -27.33 -23.15
C GLY A 21 -24.37 -25.98 -23.35
N SER A 22 -24.74 -25.00 -22.53
CA SER A 22 -23.89 -23.84 -22.30
C SER A 22 -22.58 -24.38 -21.71
N SER A 23 -21.56 -24.57 -22.56
CA SER A 23 -20.21 -24.69 -22.11
C SER A 23 -19.87 -23.40 -21.38
N SER A 24 -19.96 -23.41 -20.06
CA SER A 24 -19.31 -22.40 -19.25
C SER A 24 -17.82 -22.47 -19.62
N GLN A 25 -17.36 -21.55 -20.49
CA GLN A 25 -15.94 -21.34 -20.66
C GLN A 25 -15.40 -21.07 -19.27
N GLY A 26 -14.65 -22.01 -18.69
CA GLY A 26 -14.00 -21.85 -17.40
C GLY A 26 -13.24 -20.53 -17.40
N ALA A 27 -13.39 -19.74 -16.33
CA ALA A 27 -12.68 -18.48 -16.19
C ALA A 27 -11.19 -18.69 -16.51
N LYS A 28 -10.61 -17.80 -17.31
CA LYS A 28 -9.19 -17.84 -17.63
C LYS A 28 -8.37 -17.90 -16.34
N GLN A 29 -7.41 -18.79 -16.28
CA GLN A 29 -6.55 -19.01 -15.13
C GLN A 29 -5.15 -18.46 -15.42
N TYR A 30 -4.61 -17.71 -14.48
CA TYR A 30 -3.30 -17.06 -14.60
C TYR A 30 -2.37 -17.46 -13.46
N THR A 31 -1.07 -17.47 -13.75
CA THR A 31 0.00 -17.54 -12.75
C THR A 31 0.56 -16.14 -12.52
N ILE A 32 0.65 -15.71 -11.26
CA ILE A 32 1.15 -14.39 -10.90
C ILE A 32 2.34 -14.52 -9.96
N GLY A 33 3.40 -13.75 -10.21
CA GLY A 33 4.51 -13.56 -9.30
C GLY A 33 4.27 -12.32 -8.43
N TYR A 34 4.60 -12.38 -7.14
CA TYR A 34 4.59 -11.24 -6.24
C TYR A 34 5.97 -11.07 -5.60
N SER A 35 6.64 -9.94 -5.85
CA SER A 35 7.94 -9.64 -5.24
C SER A 35 7.82 -8.48 -4.26
N ASN A 36 8.18 -8.73 -3.00
CA ASN A 36 8.23 -7.73 -1.95
C ASN A 36 9.64 -7.68 -1.35
N GLY A 37 10.46 -6.78 -1.85
CA GLY A 37 11.90 -6.73 -1.69
C GLY A 37 12.39 -6.17 -0.35
N GLY A 38 11.56 -6.12 0.67
CA GLY A 38 12.02 -5.63 1.97
C GLY A 38 10.99 -5.81 3.06
N GLY A 39 11.45 -5.70 4.31
CA GLY A 39 10.56 -5.56 5.44
C GLY A 39 9.92 -6.82 5.97
N VAL A 40 10.60 -7.98 5.94
CA VAL A 40 10.23 -9.08 6.84
C VAL A 40 10.26 -8.55 8.27
N GLY A 41 9.12 -8.65 8.99
CA GLY A 41 8.90 -7.99 10.29
C GLY A 41 8.39 -6.53 10.17
N ASN A 42 8.19 -6.02 8.96
CA ASN A 42 7.51 -4.76 8.73
C ASN A 42 6.03 -5.02 8.41
N GLY A 43 5.14 -4.59 9.31
CA GLY A 43 3.70 -4.87 9.21
C GLY A 43 3.06 -4.41 7.91
N PHE A 44 3.46 -3.26 7.36
CA PHE A 44 2.97 -2.78 6.07
C PHE A 44 3.31 -3.75 4.93
N ARG A 45 4.56 -4.25 4.88
CA ARG A 45 5.01 -5.19 3.86
C ARG A 45 4.35 -6.57 4.01
N GLU A 46 4.14 -6.99 5.23
CA GLU A 46 3.44 -8.24 5.53
C GLU A 46 1.97 -8.17 5.09
N GLU A 47 1.28 -7.10 5.43
CA GLU A 47 -0.10 -6.88 5.01
C GLU A 47 -0.25 -6.80 3.48
N GLN A 48 0.71 -6.20 2.75
CA GLN A 48 0.71 -6.24 1.28
C GLN A 48 0.66 -7.66 0.73
N VAL A 49 1.46 -8.57 1.29
CA VAL A 49 1.46 -9.98 0.90
C VAL A 49 0.13 -10.65 1.25
N CYS A 50 -0.42 -10.34 2.43
CA CYS A 50 -1.70 -10.91 2.88
C CYS A 50 -2.85 -10.51 1.97
N THR A 51 -2.93 -9.23 1.65
CA THR A 51 -3.97 -8.70 0.75
C THR A 51 -3.82 -9.22 -0.68
N ALA A 52 -2.59 -9.38 -1.18
CA ALA A 52 -2.33 -10.01 -2.47
C ALA A 52 -2.81 -11.48 -2.50
N LYS A 53 -2.54 -12.26 -1.44
CA LYS A 53 -3.04 -13.63 -1.31
C LYS A 53 -4.58 -13.69 -1.22
N ALA A 54 -5.18 -12.77 -0.46
CA ALA A 54 -6.63 -12.68 -0.32
C ALA A 54 -7.30 -12.40 -1.67
N GLU A 55 -6.82 -11.40 -2.41
CA GLU A 55 -7.37 -11.04 -3.73
C GLU A 55 -7.17 -12.15 -4.76
N ALA A 56 -5.98 -12.72 -4.83
CA ALA A 56 -5.70 -13.84 -5.73
C ALA A 56 -6.68 -14.99 -5.51
N LYS A 57 -6.98 -15.33 -4.24
CA LYS A 57 -7.92 -16.39 -3.89
C LYS A 57 -9.36 -16.08 -4.30
N VAL A 58 -9.86 -14.88 -3.97
CA VAL A 58 -11.27 -14.55 -4.23
C VAL A 58 -11.55 -14.24 -5.69
N SER A 59 -10.54 -13.81 -6.46
CA SER A 59 -10.69 -13.52 -7.89
C SER A 59 -11.16 -14.73 -8.72
N GLY A 60 -10.87 -15.95 -8.25
CA GLY A 60 -11.12 -17.17 -9.01
C GLY A 60 -10.35 -17.28 -10.33
N GLN A 61 -9.43 -16.33 -10.62
CA GLN A 61 -8.66 -16.27 -11.86
C GLN A 61 -7.16 -16.53 -11.67
N VAL A 62 -6.69 -16.68 -10.43
CA VAL A 62 -5.28 -16.96 -10.13
C VAL A 62 -5.14 -18.43 -9.74
N SER A 63 -4.56 -19.22 -10.64
CA SER A 63 -4.27 -20.65 -10.38
C SER A 63 -3.07 -20.84 -9.46
N ASN A 64 -2.10 -19.94 -9.51
CA ASN A 64 -0.93 -19.94 -8.63
C ASN A 64 -0.40 -18.52 -8.40
N LEU A 65 -0.18 -18.16 -7.13
CA LEU A 65 0.51 -16.94 -6.71
C LEU A 65 1.87 -17.33 -6.11
N THR A 66 2.95 -17.04 -6.83
CA THR A 66 4.31 -17.26 -6.33
C THR A 66 4.79 -16.01 -5.62
N VAL A 67 4.94 -16.06 -4.29
CA VAL A 67 5.39 -14.92 -3.46
C VAL A 67 6.89 -15.06 -3.17
N ILE A 68 7.65 -13.99 -3.40
CA ILE A 68 9.02 -13.81 -2.92
C ILE A 68 9.00 -12.60 -1.98
N HIS A 69 9.01 -12.86 -0.68
CA HIS A 69 9.03 -11.85 0.37
C HIS A 69 10.25 -12.09 1.27
N ARG A 70 11.24 -11.23 1.14
CA ARG A 70 12.50 -11.32 1.90
C ARG A 70 13.19 -9.97 2.00
N ASN A 71 13.98 -9.78 3.06
CA ASN A 71 14.84 -8.62 3.16
C ASN A 71 15.92 -8.69 2.09
N THR A 72 15.93 -7.73 1.18
CA THR A 72 16.93 -7.61 0.12
C THR A 72 17.04 -6.16 -0.35
N ASP A 73 18.13 -5.87 -1.05
CA ASP A 73 18.33 -4.60 -1.76
C ASP A 73 17.74 -4.63 -3.19
N ALA A 74 17.96 -3.58 -3.95
CA ALA A 74 17.50 -3.48 -5.33
C ALA A 74 18.11 -4.55 -6.25
N ALA A 75 19.37 -4.94 -6.03
CA ALA A 75 20.04 -5.97 -6.82
C ALA A 75 19.43 -7.35 -6.55
N GLY A 76 19.17 -7.68 -5.28
CA GLY A 76 18.50 -8.91 -4.92
C GLY A 76 17.06 -8.95 -5.42
N GLN A 77 16.32 -7.84 -5.39
CA GLN A 77 14.97 -7.76 -5.95
C GLN A 77 14.97 -7.92 -7.48
N LEU A 78 15.95 -7.37 -8.18
CA LEU A 78 16.13 -7.60 -9.62
C LEU A 78 16.31 -9.09 -9.93
N ALA A 79 17.08 -9.82 -9.12
CA ALA A 79 17.22 -11.27 -9.25
C ALA A 79 15.91 -12.02 -8.95
N ASP A 80 15.12 -11.56 -7.99
CA ASP A 80 13.80 -12.10 -7.67
C ASP A 80 12.82 -11.96 -8.86
N ILE A 81 12.79 -10.79 -9.50
CA ILE A 81 11.96 -10.55 -10.70
C ILE A 81 12.39 -11.49 -11.82
N ARG A 82 13.69 -11.64 -12.10
CA ARG A 82 14.21 -12.59 -13.09
C ARG A 82 13.85 -14.05 -12.78
N SER A 83 13.84 -14.42 -11.50
CA SER A 83 13.37 -15.76 -11.08
C SER A 83 11.88 -15.98 -11.41
N LEU A 84 11.04 -14.95 -11.24
CA LEU A 84 9.63 -15.02 -11.61
C LEU A 84 9.45 -15.09 -13.14
N ILE A 85 10.24 -14.34 -13.91
CA ILE A 85 10.27 -14.43 -15.37
C ILE A 85 10.63 -15.85 -15.82
N ALA A 86 11.68 -16.45 -15.24
CA ALA A 86 12.11 -17.81 -15.56
C ALA A 86 11.05 -18.87 -15.22
N LYS A 87 10.16 -18.61 -14.26
CA LYS A 87 9.00 -19.48 -13.93
C LYS A 87 7.84 -19.34 -14.92
N GLY A 88 7.91 -18.40 -15.87
CA GLY A 88 6.89 -18.23 -16.91
C GLY A 88 5.56 -17.71 -16.33
N VAL A 89 5.57 -16.82 -15.33
CA VAL A 89 4.35 -16.21 -14.80
C VAL A 89 3.70 -15.30 -15.85
N ASN A 90 2.39 -15.12 -15.77
CA ASN A 90 1.67 -14.24 -16.71
C ASN A 90 1.78 -12.76 -16.32
N ALA A 91 1.91 -12.48 -15.03
CA ALA A 91 2.14 -11.13 -14.54
C ALA A 91 3.06 -11.14 -13.32
N ILE A 92 3.74 -10.00 -13.08
CA ILE A 92 4.54 -9.76 -11.87
C ILE A 92 4.01 -8.50 -11.20
N VAL A 93 3.60 -8.63 -9.94
CA VAL A 93 3.25 -7.51 -9.04
C VAL A 93 4.40 -7.36 -8.05
N PHE A 94 4.84 -6.13 -7.80
CA PHE A 94 5.98 -5.92 -6.91
C PHE A 94 5.96 -4.54 -6.23
N ASN A 95 6.52 -4.45 -5.02
CA ASN A 95 6.81 -3.18 -4.36
C ASN A 95 8.31 -2.87 -4.54
N PRO A 96 8.68 -1.86 -5.36
CA PRO A 96 10.07 -1.63 -5.75
C PRO A 96 10.91 -1.04 -4.62
N ASN A 97 12.13 -1.54 -4.46
CA ASN A 97 13.13 -0.95 -3.56
C ASN A 97 13.84 0.26 -4.17
N ASP A 98 13.81 0.38 -5.50
CA ASP A 98 14.45 1.48 -6.23
C ASP A 98 13.64 1.78 -7.51
N PRO A 99 13.46 3.04 -7.91
CA PRO A 99 12.63 3.42 -9.04
C PRO A 99 13.23 3.07 -10.41
N ASN A 100 14.54 2.84 -10.51
CA ASN A 100 15.27 2.68 -11.75
C ASN A 100 15.99 1.32 -11.88
N ALA A 101 16.50 0.81 -10.77
CA ALA A 101 17.38 -0.37 -10.76
C ALA A 101 16.69 -1.65 -11.27
N LEU A 102 15.36 -1.70 -11.24
CA LEU A 102 14.60 -2.86 -11.72
C LEU A 102 14.30 -2.82 -13.23
N ASN A 103 14.46 -1.67 -13.89
CA ASN A 103 14.09 -1.48 -15.30
C ASN A 103 14.67 -2.54 -16.25
N PRO A 104 15.93 -3.03 -16.10
CA PRO A 104 16.41 -4.10 -16.99
C PRO A 104 15.59 -5.39 -16.90
N ALA A 105 15.21 -5.83 -15.70
CA ALA A 105 14.38 -7.02 -15.53
C ALA A 105 12.92 -6.78 -15.97
N LEU A 106 12.40 -5.56 -15.83
CA LEU A 106 11.07 -5.18 -16.34
C LEU A 106 11.03 -5.22 -17.87
N ALA A 107 12.07 -4.74 -18.56
CA ALA A 107 12.18 -4.86 -20.00
C ALA A 107 12.26 -6.33 -20.44
N GLU A 108 12.99 -7.19 -19.72
CA GLU A 108 13.03 -8.64 -19.95
C GLU A 108 11.62 -9.28 -19.78
N ALA A 109 10.86 -8.87 -18.76
CA ALA A 109 9.49 -9.32 -18.54
C ALA A 109 8.57 -8.95 -19.69
N HIS A 110 8.64 -7.69 -20.16
CA HIS A 110 7.83 -7.21 -21.30
C HIS A 110 8.18 -7.96 -22.60
N ALA A 111 9.46 -8.20 -22.87
CA ALA A 111 9.90 -8.99 -24.02
C ALA A 111 9.35 -10.42 -23.97
N ALA A 112 9.14 -10.98 -22.78
CA ALA A 112 8.50 -12.28 -22.56
C ALA A 112 6.95 -12.22 -22.55
N GLY A 113 6.33 -11.05 -22.79
CA GLY A 113 4.88 -10.87 -22.77
C GLY A 113 4.24 -10.80 -21.37
N ILE A 114 5.05 -10.73 -20.32
CA ILE A 114 4.61 -10.69 -18.92
C ILE A 114 4.13 -9.27 -18.58
N LYS A 115 2.95 -9.15 -17.96
CA LYS A 115 2.45 -7.86 -17.44
C LYS A 115 3.16 -7.51 -16.14
N THR A 116 3.52 -6.25 -15.97
CA THR A 116 4.19 -5.77 -14.73
C THR A 116 3.40 -4.67 -14.06
N VAL A 117 3.25 -4.78 -12.73
CA VAL A 117 2.53 -3.84 -11.89
C VAL A 117 3.38 -3.52 -10.67
N SER A 118 3.77 -2.27 -10.54
CA SER A 118 4.40 -1.73 -9.33
C SER A 118 3.33 -1.26 -8.34
N VAL A 119 3.46 -1.59 -7.07
CA VAL A 119 2.53 -1.18 -6.00
C VAL A 119 3.25 -0.40 -4.90
N ASP A 120 2.53 0.51 -4.21
CA ASP A 120 3.02 1.38 -3.13
C ASP A 120 4.06 2.43 -3.55
N ALA A 121 4.93 2.09 -4.46
CA ALA A 121 5.94 2.97 -5.03
C ALA A 121 6.00 2.80 -6.55
N TYR A 122 6.63 3.74 -7.24
CA TYR A 122 6.71 3.73 -8.69
C TYR A 122 8.07 3.23 -9.20
N VAL A 123 8.06 2.80 -10.46
CA VAL A 123 9.27 2.61 -11.27
C VAL A 123 9.22 3.50 -12.50
N THR A 124 10.38 3.76 -13.09
CA THR A 124 10.50 4.62 -14.27
C THR A 124 10.35 3.87 -15.61
N ASP A 125 10.21 2.54 -15.56
CA ASP A 125 9.92 1.75 -16.76
C ASP A 125 8.57 2.18 -17.38
N PRO A 126 8.54 2.60 -18.67
CA PRO A 126 7.34 3.20 -19.27
C PRO A 126 6.23 2.19 -19.58
N SER A 127 6.52 0.90 -19.57
CA SER A 127 5.57 -0.17 -19.89
C SER A 127 4.95 -0.79 -18.64
N THR A 128 5.54 -0.55 -17.47
CA THR A 128 5.00 -0.99 -16.18
C THR A 128 3.86 -0.09 -15.72
N TRP A 129 2.79 -0.69 -15.23
CA TRP A 129 1.74 0.04 -14.52
C TRP A 129 2.14 0.29 -13.08
N ASN A 130 1.90 1.52 -12.61
CA ASN A 130 2.15 1.93 -11.23
C ASN A 130 0.82 2.18 -10.53
N LEU A 131 0.53 1.46 -9.44
CA LEU A 131 -0.62 1.68 -8.57
C LEU A 131 -0.11 1.89 -7.15
N TYR A 132 -0.16 3.14 -6.66
CA TYR A 132 0.45 3.44 -5.38
C TYR A 132 -0.26 4.58 -4.62
N ASN A 133 0.00 4.61 -3.32
CA ASN A 133 -0.47 5.67 -2.45
C ASN A 133 0.15 7.02 -2.87
N ASN A 134 -0.66 8.08 -2.93
CA ASN A 134 -0.17 9.43 -3.23
C ASN A 134 0.66 9.94 -2.05
N GLN A 135 1.94 9.56 -2.02
CA GLN A 135 2.85 9.83 -0.91
C GLN A 135 3.18 11.32 -0.77
N VAL A 136 3.13 12.09 -1.87
CA VAL A 136 3.26 13.56 -1.82
C VAL A 136 2.10 14.15 -1.03
N LYS A 137 0.87 13.80 -1.40
CA LYS A 137 -0.35 14.27 -0.72
C LYS A 137 -0.45 13.76 0.72
N TYR A 138 0.00 12.53 0.98
CA TYR A 138 0.13 11.98 2.34
C TYR A 138 0.93 12.94 3.24
N ALA A 139 2.11 13.33 2.77
CA ALA A 139 2.97 14.20 3.54
C ALA A 139 2.44 15.64 3.61
N GLU A 140 1.82 16.14 2.54
CA GLU A 140 1.20 17.47 2.54
C GLU A 140 0.08 17.56 3.58
N LEU A 141 -0.80 16.56 3.67
CA LEU A 141 -1.88 16.53 4.66
C LEU A 141 -1.35 16.50 6.08
N GLY A 142 -0.43 15.58 6.39
CA GLY A 142 0.08 15.41 7.74
C GLY A 142 0.96 16.58 8.19
N ALA A 143 1.83 17.10 7.32
CA ALA A 143 2.66 18.26 7.63
C ALA A 143 1.80 19.53 7.86
N LYS A 144 0.81 19.76 6.98
CA LYS A 144 -0.10 20.89 7.14
C LYS A 144 -0.85 20.81 8.48
N TRP A 145 -1.44 19.63 8.80
CA TRP A 145 -2.11 19.44 10.07
C TRP A 145 -1.18 19.73 11.25
N LEU A 146 0.03 19.17 11.22
CA LEU A 146 1.01 19.35 12.30
C LEU A 146 1.38 20.84 12.49
N PHE A 147 1.67 21.55 11.41
CA PHE A 147 2.07 22.95 11.47
C PHE A 147 0.92 23.87 11.90
N ASP A 148 -0.33 23.53 11.50
CA ASP A 148 -1.53 24.22 11.99
C ASP A 148 -1.72 24.01 13.50
N GLN A 149 -1.49 22.79 14.03
CA GLN A 149 -1.54 22.52 15.47
C GLN A 149 -0.50 23.35 16.26
N LEU A 150 0.61 23.70 15.64
CA LEU A 150 1.65 24.55 16.24
C LEU A 150 1.39 26.06 16.03
N GLY A 151 0.25 26.44 15.42
CA GLY A 151 -0.03 27.83 15.10
C GLY A 151 0.96 28.44 14.10
N GLY A 152 1.51 27.61 13.23
CA GLY A 152 2.42 28.01 12.15
C GLY A 152 3.85 28.36 12.59
N LYS A 153 4.25 28.07 13.83
CA LYS A 153 5.59 28.35 14.37
C LYS A 153 6.04 27.28 15.35
N GLY A 154 7.33 27.03 15.44
CA GLY A 154 7.90 26.07 16.39
C GLY A 154 8.95 25.18 15.75
N THR A 155 9.42 24.20 16.52
CA THR A 155 10.47 23.25 16.10
C THR A 155 9.86 21.85 15.96
N VAL A 156 10.01 21.24 14.79
CA VAL A 156 9.49 19.92 14.46
C VAL A 156 10.63 18.92 14.34
N TRP A 157 10.54 17.82 15.07
CA TRP A 157 11.41 16.67 14.84
C TRP A 157 10.93 15.91 13.61
N TYR A 158 11.81 15.84 12.61
CA TYR A 158 11.50 15.30 11.30
C TYR A 158 12.14 13.93 11.11
N THR A 159 11.34 12.87 11.16
CA THR A 159 11.81 11.52 10.86
C THR A 159 11.43 11.10 9.44
N ARG A 160 12.23 10.21 8.88
CA ARG A 160 12.07 9.69 7.51
C ARG A 160 12.07 8.17 7.51
N GLY A 161 11.66 7.60 6.38
CA GLY A 161 11.63 6.16 6.16
C GLY A 161 12.96 5.57 5.75
N LEU A 162 12.97 4.87 4.62
CA LEU A 162 14.14 4.22 4.02
C LEU A 162 14.78 5.15 2.98
N ALA A 163 16.04 5.47 3.19
CA ALA A 163 16.79 6.32 2.26
C ALA A 163 16.82 5.73 0.83
N GLY A 164 16.54 6.57 -0.16
CA GLY A 164 16.49 6.17 -1.58
C GLY A 164 15.18 5.51 -2.02
N HIS A 165 14.30 5.11 -1.09
CA HIS A 165 13.01 4.54 -1.45
C HIS A 165 12.07 5.59 -2.07
N PRO A 166 11.36 5.28 -3.19
CA PRO A 166 10.49 6.24 -3.87
C PRO A 166 9.41 6.85 -2.97
N ALA A 167 8.76 6.04 -2.13
CA ALA A 167 7.74 6.53 -1.21
C ALA A 167 8.30 7.52 -0.18
N ASP A 168 9.54 7.30 0.33
CA ASP A 168 10.19 8.23 1.25
C ASP A 168 10.54 9.55 0.55
N SER A 169 11.05 9.47 -0.68
CA SER A 169 11.38 10.65 -1.49
C SER A 169 10.14 11.50 -1.81
N ASP A 170 9.02 10.87 -2.15
CA ASP A 170 7.75 11.55 -2.41
C ASP A 170 7.17 12.17 -1.12
N ARG A 171 7.28 11.49 0.05
CA ARG A 171 6.91 12.07 1.35
C ARG A 171 7.76 13.27 1.71
N ASP A 172 9.07 13.20 1.49
CA ASP A 172 9.96 14.34 1.69
C ASP A 172 9.54 15.52 0.82
N LYS A 173 9.27 15.28 -0.48
CA LYS A 173 8.77 16.31 -1.39
C LYS A 173 7.50 16.97 -0.86
N GLY A 174 6.51 16.21 -0.43
CA GLY A 174 5.26 16.73 0.14
C GLY A 174 5.48 17.52 1.42
N PHE A 175 6.29 17.00 2.34
CA PHE A 175 6.66 17.73 3.57
C PHE A 175 7.36 19.06 3.28
N GLN A 176 8.33 19.09 2.36
CA GLN A 176 9.05 20.30 1.98
C GLN A 176 8.14 21.30 1.23
N ASN A 177 7.14 20.85 0.46
CA ASN A 177 6.14 21.71 -0.17
C ASN A 177 5.36 22.51 0.87
N ILE A 178 4.93 21.87 1.95
CA ILE A 178 4.21 22.52 3.05
C ILE A 178 5.16 23.38 3.89
N LEU A 179 6.36 22.89 4.20
CA LEU A 179 7.34 23.64 5.00
C LEU A 179 7.64 25.04 4.41
N LYS A 180 7.68 25.15 3.08
CA LYS A 180 7.87 26.44 2.39
C LYS A 180 6.77 27.46 2.69
N GLN A 181 5.57 27.00 3.04
CA GLN A 181 4.42 27.86 3.34
C GLN A 181 4.39 28.31 4.82
N TYR A 182 5.25 27.70 5.67
CA TYR A 182 5.33 27.96 7.12
C TYR A 182 6.74 28.42 7.52
N PRO A 183 7.13 29.67 7.22
CA PRO A 183 8.52 30.14 7.38
C PRO A 183 9.00 30.16 8.84
N ASN A 184 8.09 30.14 9.81
CA ASN A 184 8.42 30.13 11.24
C ASN A 184 8.51 28.70 11.83
N ILE A 185 8.32 27.65 11.03
CA ILE A 185 8.58 26.28 11.42
C ILE A 185 10.05 25.96 11.19
N LYS A 186 10.72 25.50 12.24
CA LYS A 186 12.08 24.96 12.18
C LYS A 186 12.04 23.44 12.20
N VAL A 187 12.99 22.80 11.54
CA VAL A 187 13.08 21.34 11.42
C VAL A 187 14.39 20.84 11.99
N VAL A 188 14.35 19.84 12.84
CA VAL A 188 15.52 19.20 13.46
C VAL A 188 15.54 17.70 13.15
N PRO A 189 16.74 17.08 13.04
CA PRO A 189 18.07 17.69 13.19
C PRO A 189 18.46 18.55 11.99
N SER A 190 17.81 18.38 10.83
CA SER A 190 18.02 19.14 9.61
C SER A 190 16.82 18.97 8.67
N LYS A 191 16.80 19.69 7.54
CA LYS A 191 15.77 19.52 6.49
C LYS A 191 15.82 18.14 5.81
N GLN A 192 16.93 17.39 5.95
CA GLN A 192 17.04 16.00 5.48
C GLN A 192 16.37 15.00 6.43
N GLY A 193 16.10 15.39 7.68
CA GLY A 193 15.51 14.52 8.68
C GLY A 193 16.43 13.39 9.15
N VAL A 194 15.89 12.48 9.96
CA VAL A 194 16.59 11.28 10.43
C VAL A 194 15.90 10.01 9.90
N PHE A 195 16.67 9.12 9.28
CA PHE A 195 16.14 7.90 8.65
C PHE A 195 15.97 6.78 9.65
N THR A 196 14.72 6.37 9.89
CA THR A 196 14.36 5.20 10.70
C THR A 196 14.51 3.89 9.93
N GLY A 197 14.54 3.94 8.59
CA GLY A 197 14.52 2.75 7.73
C GLY A 197 13.18 2.02 7.73
N TRP A 198 12.14 2.60 8.35
CA TRP A 198 10.88 1.93 8.68
C TRP A 198 11.09 0.66 9.51
N ASP A 199 12.16 0.64 10.31
CA ASP A 199 12.51 -0.42 11.24
C ASP A 199 12.06 -0.04 12.65
N PRO A 200 11.19 -0.83 13.31
CA PRO A 200 10.66 -0.52 14.63
C PRO A 200 11.74 -0.41 15.73
N ALA A 201 12.75 -1.29 15.69
CA ALA A 201 13.83 -1.28 16.69
C ALA A 201 14.70 -0.03 16.53
N LYS A 202 15.08 0.29 15.29
CA LYS A 202 15.85 1.48 14.95
C LYS A 202 15.09 2.77 15.30
N ALA A 203 13.79 2.83 15.01
CA ALA A 203 12.95 3.98 15.37
C ALA A 203 12.92 4.19 16.90
N THR A 204 12.76 3.12 17.66
CA THR A 204 12.83 3.16 19.13
C THR A 204 14.20 3.65 19.61
N GLN A 205 15.30 3.12 19.07
CA GLN A 205 16.66 3.54 19.42
C GLN A 205 16.88 5.02 19.13
N ILE A 206 16.59 5.48 17.92
CA ILE A 206 16.73 6.88 17.51
C ILE A 206 15.93 7.81 18.45
N THR A 207 14.73 7.39 18.84
CA THR A 207 13.89 8.17 19.75
C THR A 207 14.51 8.25 21.14
N ASN A 208 15.02 7.15 21.67
CA ASN A 208 15.71 7.13 22.97
C ASN A 208 16.97 8.00 22.95
N ASP A 209 17.76 7.94 21.89
CA ASP A 209 18.96 8.77 21.71
C ASP A 209 18.59 10.26 21.65
N PHE A 210 17.54 10.61 20.93
CA PHE A 210 17.03 11.97 20.82
C PHE A 210 16.53 12.52 22.18
N ILE A 211 15.85 11.69 22.97
CA ILE A 211 15.42 12.03 24.32
C ILE A 211 16.61 12.20 25.26
N SER A 212 17.54 11.24 25.24
CA SER A 212 18.70 11.21 26.13
C SER A 212 19.68 12.37 25.87
N SER A 213 19.74 12.87 24.64
CA SER A 213 20.53 14.05 24.29
C SER A 213 19.93 15.38 24.79
N GLY A 214 18.72 15.36 25.37
CA GLY A 214 17.98 16.55 25.81
C GLY A 214 17.29 17.31 24.66
N GLN A 215 17.49 16.94 23.41
CA GLN A 215 16.91 17.65 22.25
C GLN A 215 15.38 17.56 22.23
N TYR A 216 14.79 16.49 22.78
CA TYR A 216 13.35 16.33 22.86
C TYR A 216 12.63 17.48 23.60
N ASP A 217 13.27 18.06 24.61
CA ASP A 217 12.68 19.12 25.40
C ASP A 217 12.57 20.46 24.63
N HIS A 218 13.25 20.57 23.50
CA HIS A 218 13.32 21.74 22.65
C HIS A 218 12.48 21.64 21.35
N ILE A 219 11.65 20.60 21.19
CA ILE A 219 10.74 20.48 20.06
C ILE A 219 9.30 20.77 20.48
N ASP A 220 8.48 21.15 19.50
CA ASP A 220 7.06 21.45 19.67
C ASP A 220 6.16 20.40 19.00
N GLY A 221 6.66 19.68 18.00
CA GLY A 221 5.90 18.66 17.27
C GLY A 221 6.77 17.60 16.60
N ILE A 222 6.13 16.53 16.14
CA ILE A 222 6.80 15.34 15.59
C ILE A 222 6.15 14.95 14.26
N TRP A 223 6.98 14.80 13.23
CA TRP A 223 6.62 14.11 12.00
C TRP A 223 7.23 12.71 12.03
N ALA A 224 6.38 11.66 12.10
CA ALA A 224 6.83 10.31 12.43
C ALA A 224 7.02 9.38 11.21
N SER A 225 6.50 9.74 10.04
CA SER A 225 6.70 9.04 8.76
C SER A 225 6.49 7.51 8.77
N GLY A 226 5.55 6.99 9.59
CA GLY A 226 5.21 5.57 9.69
C GLY A 226 5.74 4.84 10.92
N MET A 227 6.41 5.55 11.84
CA MET A 227 6.97 4.97 13.09
C MET A 227 6.39 5.60 14.37
N GLY A 228 5.22 6.23 14.29
CA GLY A 228 4.60 6.95 15.41
C GLY A 228 4.34 6.09 16.62
N LYS A 229 3.93 4.82 16.43
CA LYS A 229 3.74 3.89 17.55
C LYS A 229 5.00 3.75 18.40
N GLN A 230 6.15 3.49 17.78
CA GLN A 230 7.44 3.29 18.47
C GLN A 230 7.92 4.58 19.13
N ILE A 231 7.73 5.71 18.45
CA ILE A 231 8.08 7.04 18.98
C ILE A 231 7.25 7.35 20.22
N VAL A 232 5.93 7.17 20.18
CA VAL A 232 5.02 7.41 21.31
C VAL A 232 5.33 6.48 22.49
N ASP A 233 5.61 5.19 22.23
CA ASP A 233 5.98 4.24 23.28
C ASP A 233 7.30 4.64 23.97
N ALA A 234 8.31 5.06 23.21
CA ALA A 234 9.59 5.52 23.78
C ALA A 234 9.43 6.81 24.61
N ILE A 235 8.65 7.78 24.12
CA ILE A 235 8.34 9.02 24.87
C ILE A 235 7.65 8.68 26.18
N LYS A 236 6.66 7.78 26.15
CA LYS A 236 5.96 7.30 27.36
C LYS A 236 6.91 6.61 28.33
N ALA A 237 7.75 5.69 27.84
CA ALA A 237 8.72 4.97 28.66
C ALA A 237 9.73 5.91 29.34
N ALA A 238 10.10 7.01 28.66
CA ALA A 238 10.96 8.05 29.21
C ALA A 238 10.23 9.05 30.13
N ASN A 239 8.93 8.86 30.34
CA ASN A 239 8.09 9.74 31.14
C ASN A 239 8.13 11.22 30.69
N LYS A 240 8.22 11.46 29.38
CA LYS A 240 8.23 12.79 28.76
C LYS A 240 6.82 13.20 28.34
N PRO A 241 6.50 14.52 28.33
CA PRO A 241 5.21 15.01 27.86
C PRO A 241 5.06 14.76 26.36
N PHE A 242 3.90 14.30 25.92
CA PHE A 242 3.63 14.13 24.49
C PHE A 242 3.58 15.48 23.75
N LYS A 243 4.05 15.46 22.51
CA LYS A 243 3.95 16.56 21.55
C LYS A 243 2.96 16.19 20.44
N PRO A 244 2.31 17.16 19.77
CA PRO A 244 1.53 16.87 18.56
C PRO A 244 2.34 16.05 17.57
N ILE A 245 1.72 14.98 17.04
CA ILE A 245 2.39 14.02 16.15
C ILE A 245 1.53 13.67 14.95
N ALA A 246 2.11 13.71 13.74
CA ALA A 246 1.48 13.20 12.53
C ALA A 246 2.20 11.94 12.04
N ASP A 247 1.42 10.90 11.72
CA ASP A 247 1.93 9.60 11.29
C ASP A 247 0.99 8.90 10.29
N ALA A 248 1.37 7.70 9.86
CA ALA A 248 0.51 6.79 9.11
C ALA A 248 -0.59 6.18 10.00
N ASP A 249 -1.61 5.61 9.36
CA ASP A 249 -2.74 4.92 9.99
C ASP A 249 -2.40 3.53 10.56
N ILE A 250 -1.24 3.40 11.17
CA ILE A 250 -0.78 2.15 11.81
C ILE A 250 -1.66 1.83 13.03
N GLY A 251 -2.16 0.60 13.10
CA GLY A 251 -3.14 0.17 14.11
C GLY A 251 -2.71 0.45 15.55
N GLY A 252 -1.45 0.20 15.89
CA GLY A 252 -0.90 0.51 17.20
C GLY A 252 -0.86 2.00 17.52
N PHE A 253 -0.50 2.85 16.53
CA PHE A 253 -0.51 4.31 16.71
C PHE A 253 -1.94 4.84 16.88
N VAL A 254 -2.87 4.40 16.05
CA VAL A 254 -4.28 4.81 16.17
C VAL A 254 -4.87 4.35 17.52
N SER A 255 -4.52 3.16 17.99
CA SER A 255 -4.92 2.68 19.31
C SER A 255 -4.40 3.57 20.45
N GLN A 256 -3.16 4.10 20.32
CA GLN A 256 -2.60 5.08 21.28
C GLN A 256 -3.39 6.40 21.25
N LEU A 257 -3.78 6.89 20.08
CA LEU A 257 -4.61 8.10 19.94
C LEU A 257 -5.99 7.96 20.59
N LEU A 258 -6.51 6.74 20.70
CA LEU A 258 -7.83 6.43 21.23
C LEU A 258 -7.84 6.02 22.72
N ASP A 259 -6.67 5.92 23.36
CA ASP A 259 -6.53 5.55 24.76
C ASP A 259 -6.01 6.73 25.61
N PRO A 260 -6.87 7.70 25.98
CA PRO A 260 -6.46 8.84 26.79
C PRO A 260 -6.06 8.47 28.22
N THR A 261 -6.39 7.26 28.69
CA THR A 261 -5.99 6.77 30.01
C THR A 261 -4.51 6.43 30.04
N LYS A 262 -4.02 5.73 29.00
CA LYS A 262 -2.61 5.35 28.90
C LYS A 262 -1.74 6.42 28.25
N PHE A 263 -2.32 7.29 27.41
CA PHE A 263 -1.63 8.33 26.65
C PHE A 263 -2.32 9.70 26.87
N PRO A 264 -2.29 10.23 28.10
CA PRO A 264 -2.97 11.47 28.43
C PRO A 264 -2.39 12.63 27.62
N SER A 265 -3.27 13.48 27.07
CA SER A 265 -2.89 14.66 26.27
C SER A 265 -2.17 14.37 24.95
N LEU A 266 -2.07 13.12 24.51
CA LEU A 266 -1.54 12.80 23.19
C LEU A 266 -2.48 13.35 22.11
N LYS A 267 -1.98 14.30 21.31
CA LYS A 267 -2.66 14.84 20.14
C LYS A 267 -1.98 14.29 18.88
N GLY A 268 -2.74 13.71 17.98
CA GLY A 268 -2.14 13.17 16.77
C GLY A 268 -3.13 13.05 15.62
N ALA A 269 -2.56 12.95 14.42
CA ALA A 269 -3.28 12.63 13.20
C ALA A 269 -2.69 11.41 12.51
N ALA A 270 -3.58 10.56 12.03
CA ALA A 270 -3.27 9.41 11.22
C ALA A 270 -3.62 9.71 9.75
N VAL A 271 -2.68 9.52 8.85
CA VAL A 271 -2.88 9.67 7.41
C VAL A 271 -2.88 8.28 6.79
N THR A 272 -3.91 7.95 5.99
CA THR A 272 -4.01 6.62 5.39
C THR A 272 -2.86 6.35 4.42
N ASN A 273 -2.26 5.19 4.57
CA ASN A 273 -1.22 4.64 3.69
C ASN A 273 -1.51 3.14 3.54
N THR A 274 -2.45 2.82 2.66
CA THR A 274 -2.99 1.46 2.60
C THR A 274 -2.01 0.43 2.04
N ALA A 275 -1.75 -0.63 2.79
CA ALA A 275 -1.02 -1.80 2.31
C ALA A 275 -1.86 -2.71 1.40
N SER A 276 -3.19 -2.49 1.36
CA SER A 276 -4.10 -3.18 0.43
C SER A 276 -3.78 -2.93 -1.06
N VAL A 277 -2.82 -2.04 -1.37
CA VAL A 277 -2.22 -1.95 -2.70
C VAL A 277 -1.65 -3.29 -3.19
N GLY A 278 -1.30 -4.22 -2.29
CA GLY A 278 -0.93 -5.58 -2.65
C GLY A 278 -2.05 -6.31 -3.38
N GLY A 279 -3.25 -6.32 -2.79
CA GLY A 279 -4.46 -6.89 -3.40
C GLY A 279 -4.89 -6.12 -4.65
N ALA A 280 -4.91 -4.78 -4.59
CA ALA A 280 -5.23 -3.94 -5.74
C ALA A 280 -4.28 -4.17 -6.92
N GLY A 281 -3.00 -4.47 -6.66
CA GLY A 281 -2.04 -4.84 -7.69
C GLY A 281 -2.38 -6.15 -8.39
N ILE A 282 -2.91 -7.14 -7.66
CA ILE A 282 -3.43 -8.38 -8.27
C ILE A 282 -4.63 -8.06 -9.17
N THR A 283 -5.58 -7.24 -8.70
CA THR A 283 -6.72 -6.82 -9.52
C THR A 283 -6.27 -6.10 -10.79
N LEU A 284 -5.32 -5.17 -10.68
CA LEU A 284 -4.78 -4.47 -11.84
C LEU A 284 -4.09 -5.43 -12.81
N ALA A 285 -3.29 -6.37 -12.31
CA ALA A 285 -2.65 -7.38 -13.15
C ALA A 285 -3.69 -8.23 -13.91
N LEU A 286 -4.78 -8.65 -13.25
CA LEU A 286 -5.86 -9.40 -13.87
C LEU A 286 -6.59 -8.58 -14.94
N LYS A 287 -6.88 -7.30 -14.70
CA LYS A 287 -7.44 -6.39 -15.71
C LYS A 287 -6.57 -6.33 -16.97
N LEU A 288 -5.27 -6.14 -16.79
CA LEU A 288 -4.30 -6.10 -17.90
C LEU A 288 -4.23 -7.43 -18.67
N LEU A 289 -4.28 -8.57 -17.96
CA LEU A 289 -4.27 -9.91 -18.57
C LEU A 289 -5.56 -10.21 -19.34
N ASN A 290 -6.70 -9.69 -18.86
CA ASN A 290 -7.98 -9.81 -19.53
C ASN A 290 -8.15 -8.83 -20.69
N GLY A 291 -7.22 -7.90 -20.90
CA GLY A 291 -7.31 -6.87 -21.94
C GLY A 291 -8.28 -5.74 -21.60
N GLU A 292 -8.61 -5.57 -20.34
CA GLU A 292 -9.47 -4.47 -19.89
C GLU A 292 -8.74 -3.13 -20.01
N GLN A 293 -9.49 -2.08 -20.34
CA GLN A 293 -8.97 -0.72 -20.36
C GLN A 293 -8.82 -0.21 -18.94
N VAL A 294 -7.63 0.22 -18.57
CA VAL A 294 -7.34 0.88 -17.30
C VAL A 294 -7.07 2.35 -17.58
N GLN A 295 -7.74 3.23 -16.86
CA GLN A 295 -7.51 4.66 -16.98
C GLN A 295 -6.40 5.08 -16.03
N ALA A 296 -5.33 5.69 -16.58
CA ALA A 296 -4.29 6.33 -15.80
C ALA A 296 -4.79 7.67 -15.23
N ASP A 297 -4.27 8.05 -14.07
CA ASP A 297 -4.53 9.36 -13.49
C ASP A 297 -3.76 10.44 -14.28
N PRO A 298 -4.46 11.41 -14.89
CA PRO A 298 -3.82 12.46 -15.68
C PRO A 298 -2.91 13.37 -14.84
N ASN A 299 -3.11 13.41 -13.53
CA ASN A 299 -2.34 14.25 -12.61
C ASN A 299 -1.14 13.53 -11.99
N ALA A 300 -0.95 12.25 -12.28
CA ALA A 300 0.14 11.46 -11.71
C ALA A 300 1.53 11.93 -12.16
N GLY A 301 1.62 12.67 -13.28
CA GLY A 301 2.89 13.13 -13.85
C GLY A 301 3.77 12.00 -14.41
N ARG A 302 3.19 10.77 -14.55
CA ARG A 302 3.83 9.56 -15.06
C ARG A 302 2.83 8.75 -15.89
N PRO A 303 3.24 8.09 -16.96
CA PRO A 303 2.36 7.21 -17.73
C PRO A 303 1.92 6.01 -16.88
N ASN A 304 0.85 5.34 -17.31
CA ASN A 304 0.38 4.10 -16.72
C ASN A 304 0.30 4.13 -15.17
N THR A 305 -0.20 5.22 -14.60
CA THR A 305 -0.19 5.43 -13.17
C THR A 305 -1.60 5.64 -12.61
N VAL A 306 -1.91 4.92 -11.54
CA VAL A 306 -3.10 5.10 -10.70
C VAL A 306 -2.64 5.55 -9.33
N LEU A 307 -3.10 6.73 -8.89
CA LEU A 307 -2.84 7.26 -7.56
C LEU A 307 -4.01 6.99 -6.61
N LEU A 308 -3.70 6.59 -5.39
CA LEU A 308 -4.65 6.44 -4.30
C LEU A 308 -4.47 7.60 -3.33
N ASP A 309 -5.46 8.47 -3.28
CA ASP A 309 -5.42 9.65 -2.43
C ASP A 309 -5.64 9.28 -0.95
N PRO A 310 -4.78 9.77 -0.05
CA PRO A 310 -4.91 9.53 1.38
C PRO A 310 -5.99 10.39 2.03
N VAL A 311 -6.45 9.93 3.20
CA VAL A 311 -7.34 10.65 4.10
C VAL A 311 -6.61 10.86 5.42
N LEU A 312 -6.77 12.06 6.01
CA LEU A 312 -6.26 12.36 7.34
C LEU A 312 -7.40 12.37 8.36
N VAL A 313 -7.21 11.69 9.48
CA VAL A 313 -8.12 11.73 10.64
C VAL A 313 -7.31 11.92 11.92
N ASP A 314 -7.73 12.85 12.76
CA ASP A 314 -7.10 13.15 14.05
C ASP A 314 -7.92 12.66 15.26
N ASN A 315 -7.40 12.87 16.47
CA ASN A 315 -8.12 12.53 17.70
C ASN A 315 -8.65 13.77 18.45
N LEU A 316 -8.87 14.89 17.75
CA LEU A 316 -9.24 16.14 18.42
C LEU A 316 -10.74 16.30 18.64
N SER A 317 -11.59 15.68 17.83
CA SER A 317 -13.04 15.71 17.97
C SER A 317 -13.63 14.31 18.19
N ASP A 318 -14.85 14.25 18.75
CA ASP A 318 -15.54 12.97 18.92
C ASP A 318 -15.93 12.33 17.59
N ALA A 319 -16.22 13.14 16.57
CA ALA A 319 -16.47 12.66 15.21
C ALA A 319 -15.23 11.98 14.63
N SER A 320 -14.07 12.63 14.74
CA SER A 320 -12.79 12.05 14.29
C SER A 320 -12.43 10.78 15.06
N LYS A 321 -12.61 10.77 16.38
CA LYS A 321 -12.39 9.56 17.21
C LYS A 321 -13.31 8.42 16.82
N THR A 322 -14.57 8.71 16.45
CA THR A 322 -15.50 7.70 15.95
C THR A 322 -15.01 7.09 14.65
N GLN A 323 -14.49 7.92 13.74
CA GLN A 323 -13.90 7.45 12.48
C GLN A 323 -12.64 6.59 12.73
N LEU A 324 -11.74 7.01 13.61
CA LEU A 324 -10.56 6.22 14.00
C LEU A 324 -10.96 4.86 14.62
N LYS A 325 -12.00 4.82 15.47
CA LYS A 325 -12.53 3.57 16.04
C LYS A 325 -13.08 2.63 14.97
N ALA A 326 -13.73 3.18 13.94
CA ALA A 326 -14.25 2.37 12.83
C ALA A 326 -13.09 1.74 12.02
N TRP A 327 -11.95 2.40 11.91
CA TRP A 327 -10.78 1.84 11.23
C TRP A 327 -10.19 0.61 11.92
N ILE A 328 -10.19 0.56 13.27
CA ILE A 328 -9.65 -0.57 14.05
C ILE A 328 -10.68 -1.68 14.30
N SER A 329 -11.78 -1.70 13.58
CA SER A 329 -12.88 -2.65 13.81
C SER A 329 -12.60 -4.08 13.36
N VAL A 330 -11.56 -4.34 12.59
CA VAL A 330 -11.24 -5.68 12.07
C VAL A 330 -10.51 -6.51 13.13
N PRO A 331 -11.09 -7.64 13.56
CA PRO A 331 -10.48 -8.48 14.59
C PRO A 331 -9.19 -9.15 14.14
N GLY A 332 -8.20 -9.24 15.02
CA GLY A 332 -6.97 -10.00 14.79
C GLY A 332 -5.93 -9.32 13.92
N MET A 333 -6.08 -8.02 13.65
CA MET A 333 -5.05 -7.21 13.00
C MET A 333 -3.79 -7.12 13.87
N ASP A 334 -2.64 -7.22 13.23
CA ASP A 334 -1.37 -6.91 13.87
C ASP A 334 -1.29 -5.40 14.18
N PRO A 335 -0.83 -4.99 15.36
CA PRO A 335 -0.65 -3.57 15.71
C PRO A 335 0.29 -2.79 14.79
N LEU A 336 1.13 -3.46 14.02
CA LEU A 336 2.04 -2.84 13.05
C LEU A 336 1.43 -2.69 11.65
N TRP A 337 0.22 -3.19 11.43
CA TRP A 337 -0.46 -3.05 10.15
C TRP A 337 -1.17 -1.70 10.02
N PRO A 338 -1.20 -1.09 8.81
CA PRO A 338 -2.14 -0.04 8.46
C PRO A 338 -3.59 -0.51 8.62
N LEU A 339 -4.49 0.43 8.87
CA LEU A 339 -5.89 0.09 9.16
C LEU A 339 -6.78 -0.02 7.91
N SER A 340 -6.31 0.48 6.77
CA SER A 340 -7.07 0.45 5.50
C SER A 340 -6.92 -0.89 4.80
N LEU A 341 -7.71 -1.90 5.22
CA LEU A 341 -7.63 -3.28 4.69
C LEU A 341 -8.32 -3.49 3.34
N SER A 342 -8.90 -2.47 2.73
CA SER A 342 -9.53 -2.58 1.41
C SER A 342 -9.47 -1.25 0.65
N ILE A 343 -9.51 -1.32 -0.68
CA ILE A 343 -9.55 -0.16 -1.57
C ILE A 343 -10.78 -0.29 -2.46
N LYS A 344 -11.74 0.63 -2.29
CA LYS A 344 -12.98 0.65 -3.08
C LYS A 344 -12.68 0.65 -4.58
N GLY A 345 -13.27 -0.28 -5.31
CA GLY A 345 -13.10 -0.42 -6.77
C GLY A 345 -11.83 -1.18 -7.18
N TRP A 346 -10.95 -1.55 -6.22
CA TRP A 346 -9.70 -2.25 -6.50
C TRP A 346 -9.53 -3.56 -5.74
N THR A 347 -10.21 -3.76 -4.62
CA THR A 347 -10.15 -5.02 -3.87
C THR A 347 -11.54 -5.61 -3.73
N THR A 348 -11.64 -6.94 -3.80
CA THR A 348 -12.91 -7.69 -3.78
C THR A 348 -13.03 -8.65 -2.60
N TYR A 349 -11.95 -8.94 -1.88
CA TYR A 349 -11.98 -9.77 -0.68
C TYR A 349 -12.71 -9.08 0.48
N ASP A 350 -13.24 -9.87 1.39
CA ASP A 350 -13.72 -9.35 2.69
C ASP A 350 -12.53 -9.00 3.59
N ALA A 351 -12.44 -7.72 3.99
CA ALA A 351 -11.37 -7.20 4.83
C ALA A 351 -11.22 -8.00 6.15
N ASN A 352 -12.31 -8.53 6.71
CA ASN A 352 -12.27 -9.33 7.94
C ASN A 352 -11.53 -10.67 7.76
N THR A 353 -11.35 -11.13 6.53
CA THR A 353 -10.64 -12.38 6.25
C THR A 353 -9.12 -12.20 6.11
N VAL A 354 -8.65 -10.97 5.87
CA VAL A 354 -7.23 -10.68 5.59
C VAL A 354 -6.31 -11.15 6.71
N PRO A 355 -6.57 -10.89 8.01
CA PRO A 355 -5.67 -11.35 9.07
C PRO A 355 -5.49 -12.86 9.12
N SER A 356 -6.51 -13.63 8.69
CA SER A 356 -6.43 -15.10 8.67
C SER A 356 -5.67 -15.64 7.47
N THR A 357 -5.59 -14.91 6.36
CA THR A 357 -4.86 -15.35 5.15
C THR A 357 -3.34 -15.39 5.33
N CYS A 358 -2.83 -14.75 6.36
CA CYS A 358 -1.41 -14.73 6.69
C CYS A 358 -1.00 -15.70 7.79
N LYS A 359 -1.95 -16.29 8.51
CA LYS A 359 -1.63 -17.29 9.52
C LYS A 359 -1.13 -18.56 8.81
N GLY A 360 0.18 -18.83 8.92
CA GLY A 360 0.82 -20.00 8.32
C GLY A 360 1.45 -19.76 6.96
N ALA A 361 1.75 -18.51 6.61
CA ALA A 361 2.46 -18.15 5.39
C ALA A 361 3.95 -17.86 5.65
#